data_48ac45dee0e73f2f66e6f493301f978e
#
_entry.id   48ac45dee0e73f2f66e6f493301f978e
#
_cell.length_a   1.000
_cell.length_b   1.000
_cell.length_c   1.000
_cell.angle_alpha   90.00
_cell.angle_beta   90.00
_cell.angle_gamma   90.00
#
_symmetry.space_group_name_H-M   'P 1'
#
loop_
_entity.id
_entity.type
_entity.pdbx_description
1 polymer ?
#
loop_
_entity_poly.entity_id
_entity_poly.type
_entity_poly.pdbx_seq_one_letter_code
_entity_poly.pdbx_strand_id
1 'polypeptide(L)'
;LLHAHVFKRADRHAQMAPPHSARAIDLARWDGSDWLAEEWRALEAHARWPTQSHAFAAALTPLIEGQRRKLLGLRAGGTISALLPLCRDAGAIGRWRIAGSRELFEPGDLLAARPDDAAPIADALARLRKPLSFDRISADSPLLPALRRAMHRRGLLSVRPAMPCPLIVLDESWRDPESHFNSGRRSDFRRAARRAEALGPVTFETLAPGLQDFDALFDEAIGVEAKSWKLEAGSAIAVDRRRETFFRRFFREAAAEGRFRLSFMRIGGEAVAMQLAQVSDDRYWLFKIGHDERFGKCSPGTLLMLHTLRWAAGEGLRSYELLGEAEGWITRFWTQEQRACVRVRTYPARVSGALALAADGAHWVWQRLVRRGA
;
A
#
# COMPACT_ATOMS: atom_id res chain seq x y z
N LEU A 1 30.52 -14.09 -63.01
CA LEU A 1 29.10 -14.17 -63.28
C LEU A 1 28.35 -13.81 -61.98
N LEU A 2 27.86 -12.58 -61.97
CA LEU A 2 27.06 -11.97 -60.88
C LEU A 2 25.67 -12.63 -60.80
N HIS A 3 25.24 -12.98 -59.58
CA HIS A 3 23.84 -13.18 -59.31
C HIS A 3 23.37 -12.15 -58.27
N ALA A 4 22.57 -11.20 -58.72
CA ALA A 4 21.88 -10.22 -57.89
C ALA A 4 20.67 -10.87 -57.24
N HIS A 5 20.65 -10.92 -55.90
CA HIS A 5 19.45 -11.22 -55.13
C HIS A 5 18.69 -9.93 -54.80
N VAL A 6 17.55 -9.79 -55.46
CA VAL A 6 16.55 -8.77 -55.20
C VAL A 6 15.87 -9.07 -53.88
N PHE A 7 16.11 -8.24 -52.85
CA PHE A 7 15.33 -8.23 -51.65
C PHE A 7 13.99 -7.53 -51.87
N LYS A 8 12.91 -8.29 -51.94
CA LYS A 8 11.55 -7.78 -51.86
C LYS A 8 11.33 -7.21 -50.44
N ARG A 9 11.20 -5.90 -50.32
CA ARG A 9 10.61 -5.22 -49.14
C ARG A 9 9.16 -5.68 -49.01
N ALA A 10 8.88 -6.42 -47.93
CA ALA A 10 7.53 -6.64 -47.46
C ALA A 10 7.11 -5.41 -46.65
N ASP A 11 6.33 -4.54 -47.25
CA ASP A 11 5.58 -3.48 -46.57
C ASP A 11 4.60 -4.13 -45.61
N ARG A 12 4.96 -4.26 -44.34
CA ARG A 12 4.02 -4.46 -43.27
C ARG A 12 3.49 -3.08 -42.85
N HIS A 13 2.45 -2.62 -43.50
CA HIS A 13 1.54 -1.65 -42.90
C HIS A 13 0.96 -2.28 -41.62
N ALA A 14 1.59 -2.06 -40.48
CA ALA A 14 0.92 -2.20 -39.21
C ALA A 14 -0.22 -1.16 -39.22
N GLN A 15 -1.43 -1.62 -39.46
CA GLN A 15 -2.63 -0.83 -39.21
C GLN A 15 -2.57 -0.38 -37.74
N MET A 16 -2.14 0.86 -37.53
CA MET A 16 -2.37 1.56 -36.28
C MET A 16 -3.88 1.65 -36.10
N ALA A 17 -4.40 0.90 -35.12
CA ALA A 17 -5.78 1.09 -34.68
C ALA A 17 -5.99 2.58 -34.38
N PRO A 18 -7.17 3.14 -34.75
CA PRO A 18 -7.43 4.56 -34.55
C PRO A 18 -7.24 4.91 -33.07
N PRO A 19 -6.73 6.09 -32.74
CA PRO A 19 -6.54 6.48 -31.36
C PRO A 19 -7.92 6.43 -30.69
N HIS A 20 -8.11 5.45 -29.80
CA HIS A 20 -9.31 5.35 -28.99
C HIS A 20 -9.48 6.71 -28.30
N SER A 21 -10.59 7.37 -28.52
CA SER A 21 -10.95 8.60 -27.80
C SER A 21 -11.31 8.23 -26.36
N ALA A 22 -10.30 7.78 -25.62
CA ALA A 22 -10.41 7.44 -24.23
C ALA A 22 -10.67 8.73 -23.45
N ARG A 23 -11.92 8.96 -23.10
CA ARG A 23 -12.30 9.99 -22.13
C ARG A 23 -12.23 9.34 -20.77
N ALA A 24 -11.46 9.93 -19.84
CA ALA A 24 -11.57 9.56 -18.44
C ALA A 24 -13.04 9.75 -18.03
N ILE A 25 -13.68 8.68 -17.65
CA ILE A 25 -15.08 8.70 -17.22
C ILE A 25 -15.05 9.14 -15.76
N ASP A 26 -15.74 10.24 -15.48
CA ASP A 26 -16.12 10.56 -14.12
C ASP A 26 -17.21 9.54 -13.71
N LEU A 27 -16.79 8.51 -13.03
CA LEU A 27 -17.72 7.59 -12.37
C LEU A 27 -18.30 8.38 -11.19
N ALA A 28 -19.29 9.22 -11.51
CA ALA A 28 -19.85 10.19 -10.61
C ALA A 28 -20.28 9.54 -9.30
N ARG A 29 -19.69 10.03 -8.20
CA ARG A 29 -20.01 9.65 -6.83
C ARG A 29 -19.89 8.15 -6.55
N TRP A 30 -18.66 7.65 -6.61
CA TRP A 30 -18.36 6.37 -6.00
C TRP A 30 -18.77 6.42 -4.53
N ASP A 31 -19.77 5.66 -4.18
CA ASP A 31 -20.35 5.55 -2.83
C ASP A 31 -19.93 4.27 -2.11
N GLY A 32 -19.05 3.48 -2.75
CA GLY A 32 -18.65 2.16 -2.28
C GLY A 32 -19.55 1.04 -2.79
N SER A 33 -20.46 1.33 -3.74
CA SER A 33 -21.36 0.32 -4.31
C SER A 33 -20.61 -0.68 -5.20
N ASP A 34 -21.08 -1.92 -5.19
CA ASP A 34 -20.42 -3.08 -5.82
C ASP A 34 -20.66 -3.20 -7.33
N TRP A 35 -21.36 -2.25 -7.97
CA TRP A 35 -21.73 -2.37 -9.37
C TRP A 35 -20.57 -2.50 -10.37
N LEU A 36 -19.35 -2.13 -9.96
CA LEU A 36 -18.16 -2.28 -10.81
C LEU A 36 -17.12 -3.24 -10.20
N ALA A 37 -17.48 -3.96 -9.15
CA ALA A 37 -16.57 -4.81 -8.41
C ALA A 37 -15.90 -5.88 -9.29
N GLU A 38 -16.65 -6.52 -10.19
CA GLU A 38 -16.14 -7.55 -11.08
C GLU A 38 -15.08 -7.01 -12.05
N GLU A 39 -15.36 -5.89 -12.73
CA GLU A 39 -14.41 -5.25 -13.64
C GLU A 39 -13.16 -4.74 -12.89
N TRP A 40 -13.35 -4.24 -11.66
CA TRP A 40 -12.23 -3.80 -10.82
C TRP A 40 -11.34 -4.98 -10.41
N ARG A 41 -11.95 -6.07 -9.91
CA ARG A 41 -11.20 -7.29 -9.53
C ARG A 41 -10.42 -7.87 -10.71
N ALA A 42 -11.01 -7.87 -11.91
CA ALA A 42 -10.29 -8.30 -13.12
C ALA A 42 -9.05 -7.41 -13.40
N LEU A 43 -9.14 -6.10 -13.12
CA LEU A 43 -8.03 -5.17 -13.31
C LEU A 43 -6.94 -5.32 -12.23
N GLU A 44 -7.25 -5.88 -11.06
CA GLU A 44 -6.30 -6.07 -9.95
C GLU A 44 -5.08 -6.94 -10.30
N ALA A 45 -5.15 -7.75 -11.37
CA ALA A 45 -3.99 -8.46 -11.90
C ALA A 45 -2.81 -7.52 -12.30
N HIS A 46 -3.09 -6.22 -12.48
CA HIS A 46 -2.12 -5.18 -12.77
C HIS A 46 -1.77 -4.31 -11.56
N ALA A 47 -2.28 -4.66 -10.36
CA ALA A 47 -2.04 -3.89 -9.16
C ALA A 47 -0.57 -4.00 -8.71
N ARG A 48 0.00 -2.88 -8.27
CA ARG A 48 1.34 -2.81 -7.68
C ARG A 48 1.30 -2.91 -6.17
N TRP A 49 0.15 -2.53 -5.59
CA TRP A 49 -0.11 -2.42 -4.18
C TRP A 49 -1.47 -3.03 -3.83
N PRO A 50 -1.61 -3.69 -2.70
CA PRO A 50 -2.90 -4.23 -2.27
C PRO A 50 -3.94 -3.12 -2.00
N THR A 51 -3.48 -1.87 -1.80
CA THR A 51 -4.31 -0.67 -1.64
C THR A 51 -5.05 -0.26 -2.92
N GLN A 52 -4.74 -0.88 -4.06
CA GLN A 52 -5.43 -0.66 -5.33
C GLN A 52 -6.61 -1.63 -5.55
N SER A 53 -6.84 -2.55 -4.60
CA SER A 53 -7.94 -3.51 -4.71
C SER A 53 -9.32 -2.87 -4.49
N HIS A 54 -10.35 -3.49 -5.07
CA HIS A 54 -11.75 -3.15 -4.80
C HIS A 54 -12.07 -3.29 -3.31
N ALA A 55 -11.64 -4.38 -2.70
CA ALA A 55 -11.83 -4.65 -1.27
C ALA A 55 -11.30 -3.49 -0.39
N PHE A 56 -10.09 -3.00 -0.69
CA PHE A 56 -9.51 -1.86 0.03
C PHE A 56 -10.35 -0.59 -0.19
N ALA A 57 -10.68 -0.30 -1.42
CA ALA A 57 -11.45 0.90 -1.78
C ALA A 57 -12.86 0.90 -1.15
N ALA A 58 -13.57 -0.22 -1.19
CA ALA A 58 -14.91 -0.39 -0.61
C ALA A 58 -14.87 -0.26 0.94
N ALA A 59 -13.80 -0.75 1.56
CA ALA A 59 -13.63 -0.66 3.02
C ALA A 59 -13.36 0.78 3.52
N LEU A 60 -12.93 1.72 2.66
CA LEU A 60 -12.56 3.09 3.04
C LEU A 60 -13.72 3.95 3.55
N THR A 61 -14.97 3.59 3.28
CA THR A 61 -16.14 4.41 3.57
C THR A 61 -16.12 5.04 4.98
N PRO A 62 -15.87 4.31 6.08
CA PRO A 62 -15.87 4.91 7.43
C PRO A 62 -14.74 5.92 7.64
N LEU A 63 -13.62 5.78 6.95
CA LEU A 63 -12.45 6.66 7.09
C LEU A 63 -12.58 7.99 6.34
N ILE A 64 -13.32 8.00 5.23
CA ILE A 64 -13.48 9.14 4.33
C ILE A 64 -14.92 9.68 4.32
N GLU A 65 -15.70 9.34 5.35
CA GLU A 65 -17.05 9.84 5.52
C GLU A 65 -17.08 11.37 5.57
N GLY A 66 -18.09 11.98 4.91
CA GLY A 66 -18.21 13.43 4.80
C GLY A 66 -17.25 14.10 3.81
N GLN A 67 -16.27 13.37 3.28
CA GLN A 67 -15.37 13.90 2.24
C GLN A 67 -16.01 13.78 0.83
N ARG A 68 -15.68 14.74 -0.05
CA ARG A 68 -16.03 14.59 -1.45
C ARG A 68 -15.17 13.48 -2.08
N ARG A 69 -15.83 12.50 -2.68
CA ARG A 69 -15.21 11.34 -3.34
C ARG A 69 -15.37 11.42 -4.85
N LYS A 70 -14.45 10.84 -5.59
CA LYS A 70 -14.50 10.71 -7.02
C LYS A 70 -13.72 9.47 -7.45
N LEU A 71 -14.25 8.68 -8.34
CA LEU A 71 -13.53 7.59 -8.98
C LEU A 71 -13.29 8.02 -10.45
N LEU A 72 -12.03 8.21 -10.82
CA LEU A 72 -11.67 8.38 -12.23
C LEU A 72 -11.48 7.00 -12.84
N GLY A 73 -12.17 6.72 -13.93
CA GLY A 73 -12.06 5.47 -14.66
C GLY A 73 -11.83 5.73 -16.15
N LEU A 74 -11.10 4.82 -16.77
CA LEU A 74 -10.90 4.76 -18.21
C LEU A 74 -11.52 3.47 -18.74
N ARG A 75 -12.33 3.57 -19.79
CA ARG A 75 -12.81 2.40 -20.53
C ARG A 75 -12.11 2.31 -21.89
N ALA A 76 -11.65 1.11 -22.21
CA ALA A 76 -11.07 0.76 -23.49
C ALA A 76 -11.70 -0.55 -23.97
N GLY A 77 -12.24 -0.56 -25.20
CA GLY A 77 -12.89 -1.77 -25.72
C GLY A 77 -14.11 -2.26 -24.92
N GLY A 78 -14.81 -1.35 -24.23
CA GLY A 78 -15.99 -1.70 -23.42
C GLY A 78 -15.70 -2.09 -21.96
N THR A 79 -14.45 -2.37 -21.61
CA THR A 79 -14.04 -2.76 -20.26
C THR A 79 -13.25 -1.64 -19.56
N ILE A 80 -13.19 -1.68 -18.23
CA ILE A 80 -12.37 -0.72 -17.46
C ILE A 80 -10.90 -1.10 -17.63
N SER A 81 -10.09 -0.13 -18.07
CA SER A 81 -8.64 -0.30 -18.25
C SER A 81 -7.78 0.51 -17.29
N ALA A 82 -8.36 1.50 -16.60
CA ALA A 82 -7.69 2.19 -15.50
C ALA A 82 -8.69 2.75 -14.49
N LEU A 83 -8.27 2.78 -13.21
CA LEU A 83 -9.04 3.31 -12.07
C LEU A 83 -8.15 4.10 -11.12
N LEU A 84 -8.70 5.21 -10.59
CA LEU A 84 -8.05 6.01 -9.56
C LEU A 84 -9.09 6.57 -8.58
N PRO A 85 -9.25 5.98 -7.40
CA PRO A 85 -10.14 6.49 -6.37
C PRO A 85 -9.55 7.73 -5.70
N LEU A 86 -10.34 8.78 -5.61
CA LEU A 86 -9.93 10.07 -5.07
C LEU A 86 -10.87 10.53 -3.96
N CYS A 87 -10.31 11.22 -2.97
CA CYS A 87 -11.07 12.03 -2.03
C CYS A 87 -10.48 13.44 -1.96
N ARG A 88 -11.30 14.39 -1.49
CA ARG A 88 -10.94 15.80 -1.47
C ARG A 88 -10.89 16.29 -0.03
N ASP A 89 -9.80 16.97 0.33
CA ASP A 89 -9.67 17.63 1.61
C ASP A 89 -10.76 18.71 1.79
N ALA A 90 -11.22 18.87 3.00
CA ALA A 90 -12.04 20.01 3.39
C ALA A 90 -11.23 21.32 3.31
N GLY A 91 -11.93 22.45 3.30
CA GLY A 91 -11.33 23.77 3.32
C GLY A 91 -11.15 24.43 1.94
N ALA A 92 -10.64 25.66 1.94
CA ALA A 92 -10.60 26.54 0.76
C ALA A 92 -9.69 26.02 -0.36
N ILE A 93 -8.54 25.45 -0.04
CA ILE A 93 -7.61 24.87 -1.01
C ILE A 93 -8.23 23.62 -1.63
N GLY A 94 -8.77 22.71 -0.82
CA GLY A 94 -9.49 21.52 -1.23
C GLY A 94 -8.68 20.64 -2.19
N ARG A 95 -7.55 20.10 -1.73
CA ARG A 95 -6.68 19.21 -2.51
C ARG A 95 -7.35 17.87 -2.78
N TRP A 96 -7.24 17.40 -4.03
CA TRP A 96 -7.56 16.00 -4.33
C TRP A 96 -6.37 15.11 -3.99
N ARG A 97 -6.63 13.95 -3.41
CA ARG A 97 -5.65 12.94 -3.05
C ARG A 97 -6.18 11.54 -3.34
N ILE A 98 -5.30 10.57 -3.40
CA ILE A 98 -5.72 9.17 -3.50
C ILE A 98 -6.49 8.81 -2.22
N ALA A 99 -7.65 8.18 -2.37
CA ALA A 99 -8.50 7.84 -1.24
C ALA A 99 -7.77 6.88 -0.28
N GLY A 100 -7.88 7.13 1.03
CA GLY A 100 -7.22 6.33 2.07
C GLY A 100 -5.74 6.63 2.32
N SER A 101 -5.05 7.34 1.41
CA SER A 101 -3.60 7.55 1.52
C SER A 101 -3.17 8.35 2.76
N ARG A 102 -4.00 9.24 3.26
CA ARG A 102 -3.71 10.01 4.48
C ARG A 102 -4.18 9.29 5.74
N GLU A 103 -5.34 8.66 5.69
CA GLU A 103 -5.98 8.00 6.84
C GLU A 103 -5.17 6.78 7.30
N LEU A 104 -4.56 6.07 6.37
CA LEU A 104 -3.85 4.82 6.62
C LEU A 104 -2.34 4.96 6.47
N PHE A 105 -1.90 6.04 5.81
CA PHE A 105 -0.49 6.28 5.46
C PHE A 105 0.12 5.19 4.57
N GLU A 106 -0.70 4.46 3.85
CA GLU A 106 -0.25 3.41 2.93
C GLU A 106 0.02 3.97 1.52
N PRO A 107 0.90 3.33 0.73
CA PRO A 107 1.12 3.73 -0.66
C PRO A 107 -0.14 3.50 -1.48
N GLY A 108 -0.35 4.34 -2.48
CA GLY A 108 -1.43 4.19 -3.43
C GLY A 108 -0.98 4.65 -4.82
N ASP A 109 -1.56 4.11 -5.86
CA ASP A 109 -1.20 4.46 -7.23
C ASP A 109 -2.41 4.33 -8.16
N LEU A 110 -2.23 4.77 -9.41
CA LEU A 110 -3.14 4.47 -10.50
C LEU A 110 -3.13 2.94 -10.75
N LEU A 111 -4.29 2.32 -10.72
CA LEU A 111 -4.47 0.98 -11.23
C LEU A 111 -4.72 1.07 -12.74
N ALA A 112 -3.88 0.47 -13.55
CA ALA A 112 -3.97 0.55 -15.01
C ALA A 112 -3.45 -0.73 -15.67
N ALA A 113 -4.19 -1.22 -16.66
CA ALA A 113 -3.81 -2.40 -17.44
C ALA A 113 -2.54 -2.13 -18.28
N ARG A 114 -2.38 -0.89 -18.76
CA ARG A 114 -1.26 -0.49 -19.61
C ARG A 114 -0.69 0.87 -19.16
N PRO A 115 0.61 1.10 -19.29
CA PRO A 115 1.22 2.40 -18.95
C PRO A 115 0.58 3.60 -19.68
N ASP A 116 0.14 3.43 -20.92
CA ASP A 116 -0.47 4.47 -21.74
C ASP A 116 -1.84 4.91 -21.23
N ASP A 117 -2.54 4.06 -20.48
CA ASP A 117 -3.82 4.37 -19.87
C ASP A 117 -3.70 5.48 -18.80
N ALA A 118 -2.48 5.79 -18.35
CA ALA A 118 -2.22 6.90 -17.44
C ALA A 118 -2.44 8.29 -18.08
N ALA A 119 -2.26 8.44 -19.38
CA ALA A 119 -2.35 9.75 -20.01
C ALA A 119 -3.77 10.36 -19.96
N PRO A 120 -4.85 9.64 -20.30
CA PRO A 120 -6.22 10.14 -20.17
C PRO A 120 -6.60 10.47 -18.70
N ILE A 121 -6.14 9.65 -17.75
CA ILE A 121 -6.38 9.89 -16.31
C ILE A 121 -5.64 11.16 -15.85
N ALA A 122 -4.39 11.37 -16.25
CA ALA A 122 -3.64 12.58 -15.94
C ALA A 122 -4.29 13.83 -16.52
N ASP A 123 -4.82 13.75 -17.72
CA ASP A 123 -5.57 14.84 -18.35
C ASP A 123 -6.88 15.14 -17.59
N ALA A 124 -7.59 14.12 -17.13
CA ALA A 124 -8.78 14.29 -16.31
C ALA A 124 -8.44 14.96 -14.96
N LEU A 125 -7.34 14.55 -14.31
CA LEU A 125 -6.83 15.18 -13.09
C LEU A 125 -6.51 16.66 -13.31
N ALA A 126 -5.82 16.99 -14.40
CA ALA A 126 -5.50 18.39 -14.74
C ALA A 126 -6.75 19.24 -15.01
N ARG A 127 -7.80 18.64 -15.59
CA ARG A 127 -9.11 19.30 -15.82
C ARG A 127 -9.89 19.60 -14.55
N LEU A 128 -9.60 18.91 -13.43
CA LEU A 128 -10.20 19.26 -12.14
C LEU A 128 -9.87 20.69 -11.71
N ARG A 129 -8.78 21.28 -12.23
CA ARG A 129 -8.30 22.65 -11.92
C ARG A 129 -8.16 22.90 -10.40
N LYS A 130 -7.91 21.86 -9.64
CA LYS A 130 -7.69 21.88 -8.19
C LYS A 130 -6.32 21.26 -7.88
N PRO A 131 -5.66 21.70 -6.81
CA PRO A 131 -4.40 21.11 -6.42
C PRO A 131 -4.55 19.61 -6.12
N LEU A 132 -3.53 18.83 -6.48
CA LEU A 132 -3.39 17.42 -6.12
C LEU A 132 -2.34 17.27 -5.02
N SER A 133 -2.50 16.23 -4.21
CA SER A 133 -1.59 15.87 -3.13
C SER A 133 -1.52 14.34 -3.03
N PHE A 134 -0.58 13.74 -3.75
CA PHE A 134 -0.33 12.30 -3.66
C PHE A 134 0.93 12.11 -2.81
N ASP A 135 0.77 11.50 -1.65
CA ASP A 135 1.83 11.50 -0.64
C ASP A 135 2.83 10.35 -0.81
N ARG A 136 2.38 9.20 -1.30
CA ARG A 136 3.23 8.01 -1.52
C ARG A 136 2.72 7.27 -2.75
N ILE A 137 3.25 7.59 -3.93
CA ILE A 137 3.05 6.80 -5.14
C ILE A 137 4.36 6.19 -5.59
N SER A 138 4.32 5.11 -6.32
CA SER A 138 5.53 4.44 -6.83
C SER A 138 6.39 5.42 -7.62
N ALA A 139 7.71 5.40 -7.41
CA ALA A 139 8.63 6.26 -8.16
C ALA A 139 8.67 5.92 -9.67
N ASP A 140 8.28 4.71 -10.03
CA ASP A 140 8.15 4.21 -11.41
C ASP A 140 6.70 4.22 -11.94
N SER A 141 5.78 4.92 -11.25
CA SER A 141 4.39 5.03 -11.67
C SER A 141 4.26 5.67 -13.06
N PRO A 142 3.48 5.08 -13.98
CA PRO A 142 3.19 5.68 -15.29
C PRO A 142 2.42 7.00 -15.18
N LEU A 143 1.77 7.24 -14.05
CA LEU A 143 1.07 8.49 -13.77
C LEU A 143 2.02 9.69 -13.70
N LEU A 144 3.27 9.53 -13.28
CA LEU A 144 4.24 10.63 -13.11
C LEU A 144 4.58 11.34 -14.44
N PRO A 145 5.07 10.64 -15.49
CA PRO A 145 5.33 11.26 -16.77
C PRO A 145 4.05 11.78 -17.43
N ALA A 146 2.92 11.10 -17.23
CA ALA A 146 1.62 11.55 -17.75
C ALA A 146 1.17 12.86 -17.09
N LEU A 147 1.26 12.99 -15.77
CA LEU A 147 0.96 14.24 -15.04
C LEU A 147 1.91 15.38 -15.45
N ARG A 148 3.20 15.09 -15.68
CA ARG A 148 4.14 16.13 -16.14
C ARG A 148 3.69 16.70 -17.48
N ARG A 149 3.27 15.88 -18.43
CA ARG A 149 2.72 16.31 -19.71
C ARG A 149 1.39 17.07 -19.53
N ALA A 150 0.46 16.51 -18.76
CA ALA A 150 -0.86 17.10 -18.53
C ALA A 150 -0.82 18.46 -17.83
N MET A 151 0.15 18.68 -16.93
CA MET A 151 0.33 19.96 -16.21
C MET A 151 1.14 21.00 -17.00
N HIS A 152 1.75 20.61 -18.12
CA HIS A 152 2.48 21.56 -18.96
C HIS A 152 1.56 22.72 -19.36
N ARG A 153 2.00 23.98 -19.15
CA ARG A 153 1.23 25.23 -19.36
C ARG A 153 -0.07 25.36 -18.56
N ARG A 154 -0.38 24.41 -17.66
CA ARG A 154 -1.59 24.45 -16.81
C ARG A 154 -1.28 24.75 -15.34
N GLY A 155 -0.01 24.75 -14.95
CA GLY A 155 0.44 25.00 -13.59
C GLY A 155 1.78 24.35 -13.29
N LEU A 156 2.14 24.31 -12.00
CA LEU A 156 3.38 23.70 -11.54
C LEU A 156 3.14 22.28 -11.05
N LEU A 157 4.13 21.44 -11.25
CA LEU A 157 4.22 20.07 -10.70
C LEU A 157 5.49 19.94 -9.87
N SER A 158 5.35 19.52 -8.62
CA SER A 158 6.47 19.16 -7.74
C SER A 158 6.45 17.66 -7.51
N VAL A 159 7.56 16.99 -7.77
CA VAL A 159 7.80 15.58 -7.44
C VAL A 159 9.01 15.51 -6.54
N ARG A 160 8.87 14.92 -5.35
CA ARG A 160 9.95 14.81 -4.36
C ARG A 160 9.97 13.40 -3.79
N PRO A 161 11.13 12.89 -3.35
CA PRO A 161 11.18 11.62 -2.61
C PRO A 161 10.19 11.63 -1.45
N ALA A 162 9.55 10.49 -1.23
CA ALA A 162 8.67 10.22 -0.11
C ALA A 162 9.19 9.01 0.68
N MET A 163 8.55 8.71 1.82
CA MET A 163 8.85 7.54 2.61
C MET A 163 8.73 6.29 1.75
N PRO A 164 9.80 5.52 1.56
CA PRO A 164 9.77 4.28 0.80
C PRO A 164 9.09 3.17 1.59
N CYS A 165 8.77 2.07 0.92
CA CYS A 165 8.24 0.85 1.54
C CYS A 165 9.35 -0.20 1.61
N PRO A 166 9.78 -0.62 2.82
CA PRO A 166 10.77 -1.67 2.96
C PRO A 166 10.22 -3.01 2.46
N LEU A 167 11.10 -3.85 1.94
CA LEU A 167 10.76 -5.22 1.57
C LEU A 167 11.95 -6.15 1.80
N ILE A 168 11.68 -7.43 1.91
CA ILE A 168 12.68 -8.49 1.88
C ILE A 168 12.40 -9.31 0.62
N VAL A 169 13.38 -9.41 -0.28
CA VAL A 169 13.31 -10.36 -1.38
C VAL A 169 13.53 -11.75 -0.82
N LEU A 170 12.59 -12.64 -1.08
CA LEU A 170 12.63 -14.01 -0.59
C LEU A 170 13.22 -14.95 -1.65
N ASP A 171 14.06 -15.83 -1.19
CA ASP A 171 14.54 -17.00 -1.89
C ASP A 171 14.55 -18.20 -0.93
N GLU A 172 15.07 -19.34 -1.37
CA GLU A 172 15.08 -20.56 -0.57
C GLU A 172 15.88 -20.44 0.74
N SER A 173 16.88 -19.55 0.80
CA SER A 173 17.68 -19.32 2.00
C SER A 173 16.86 -18.77 3.17
N TRP A 174 15.76 -18.09 2.90
CA TRP A 174 14.83 -17.59 3.92
C TRP A 174 13.96 -18.66 4.59
N ARG A 175 14.11 -19.92 4.19
CA ARG A 175 13.61 -21.06 4.99
C ARG A 175 14.37 -21.22 6.31
N ASP A 176 15.57 -20.65 6.40
CA ASP A 176 16.33 -20.46 7.63
C ASP A 176 16.64 -18.96 7.83
N PRO A 177 15.66 -18.15 8.27
CA PRO A 177 15.83 -16.69 8.34
C PRO A 177 16.92 -16.28 9.32
N GLU A 178 17.23 -17.07 10.36
CA GLU A 178 18.31 -16.79 11.31
C GLU A 178 19.68 -16.78 10.65
N SER A 179 19.87 -17.51 9.55
CA SER A 179 21.15 -17.58 8.81
C SER A 179 21.56 -16.23 8.20
N HIS A 180 20.60 -15.36 7.92
CA HIS A 180 20.85 -14.00 7.38
C HIS A 180 21.41 -13.02 8.41
N PHE A 181 21.53 -13.43 9.68
CA PHE A 181 21.98 -12.58 10.77
C PHE A 181 23.33 -13.00 11.32
N ASN A 182 24.09 -12.06 11.88
CA ASN A 182 25.34 -12.34 12.54
C ASN A 182 25.15 -13.18 13.82
N SER A 183 26.25 -13.73 14.34
CA SER A 183 26.24 -14.63 15.52
C SER A 183 25.64 -13.97 16.77
N GLY A 184 25.86 -12.68 16.97
CA GLY A 184 25.29 -11.93 18.08
C GLY A 184 23.76 -11.90 18.01
N ARG A 185 23.21 -11.58 16.84
CA ARG A 185 21.76 -11.58 16.62
C ARG A 185 21.14 -12.96 16.76
N ARG A 186 21.77 -13.98 16.21
CA ARG A 186 21.31 -15.37 16.41
C ARG A 186 21.29 -15.76 17.88
N SER A 187 22.27 -15.28 18.67
CA SER A 187 22.29 -15.47 20.11
C SER A 187 21.14 -14.74 20.81
N ASP A 188 20.78 -13.52 20.35
CA ASP A 188 19.64 -12.76 20.86
C ASP A 188 18.33 -13.50 20.62
N PHE A 189 18.12 -14.02 19.40
CA PHE A 189 16.92 -14.82 19.06
C PHE A 189 16.80 -16.05 19.94
N ARG A 190 17.89 -16.82 20.11
CA ARG A 190 17.89 -17.99 21.03
C ARG A 190 17.62 -17.63 22.48
N ARG A 191 18.11 -16.47 22.94
CA ARG A 191 17.80 -15.99 24.31
C ARG A 191 16.33 -15.59 24.44
N ALA A 192 15.78 -14.92 23.43
CA ALA A 192 14.38 -14.56 23.41
C ALA A 192 13.48 -15.79 23.44
N ALA A 193 13.77 -16.79 22.59
CA ALA A 193 13.03 -18.05 22.54
C ALA A 193 13.06 -18.78 23.90
N ARG A 194 14.24 -18.95 24.51
CA ARG A 194 14.35 -19.59 25.84
C ARG A 194 13.59 -18.86 26.94
N ARG A 195 13.54 -17.50 26.89
CA ARG A 195 12.73 -16.72 27.83
C ARG A 195 11.25 -16.97 27.64
N ALA A 196 10.80 -17.10 26.40
CA ALA A 196 9.42 -17.41 26.09
C ALA A 196 9.07 -18.83 26.57
N GLU A 197 9.91 -19.81 26.28
CA GLU A 197 9.75 -21.23 26.71
C GLU A 197 9.72 -21.37 28.23
N ALA A 198 10.47 -20.53 28.96
CA ALA A 198 10.43 -20.50 30.42
C ALA A 198 9.11 -20.04 31.02
N LEU A 199 8.27 -19.34 30.22
CA LEU A 199 6.93 -18.88 30.62
C LEU A 199 5.83 -19.88 30.26
N GLY A 200 6.09 -20.85 29.39
CA GLY A 200 5.16 -21.87 28.96
C GLY A 200 5.45 -22.40 27.56
N PRO A 201 4.72 -23.41 27.09
CA PRO A 201 4.84 -23.94 25.73
C PRO A 201 4.65 -22.82 24.70
N VAL A 202 5.59 -22.73 23.74
CA VAL A 202 5.58 -21.73 22.66
C VAL A 202 5.10 -22.38 21.37
N THR A 203 4.10 -21.78 20.75
CA THR A 203 3.61 -22.18 19.43
C THR A 203 3.52 -20.99 18.48
N PHE A 204 3.69 -21.29 17.19
CA PHE A 204 3.53 -20.32 16.11
C PHE A 204 2.56 -20.88 15.09
N GLU A 205 1.72 -20.01 14.56
CA GLU A 205 0.76 -20.37 13.53
C GLU A 205 0.62 -19.25 12.51
N THR A 206 0.41 -19.63 11.26
CA THR A 206 0.00 -18.71 10.17
C THR A 206 -1.26 -19.29 9.55
N LEU A 207 -2.37 -18.65 9.81
CA LEU A 207 -3.71 -19.09 9.47
C LEU A 207 -4.20 -18.40 8.19
N ALA A 208 -5.05 -19.09 7.44
CA ALA A 208 -5.88 -18.54 6.37
C ALA A 208 -7.36 -18.67 6.78
N PRO A 209 -7.89 -17.79 7.65
CA PRO A 209 -9.23 -17.94 8.19
C PRO A 209 -10.29 -17.90 7.09
N GLY A 210 -11.25 -18.82 7.16
CA GLY A 210 -12.50 -18.72 6.44
C GLY A 210 -13.45 -17.69 7.07
N LEU A 211 -14.54 -17.34 6.37
CA LEU A 211 -15.49 -16.35 6.85
C LEU A 211 -16.15 -16.71 8.20
N GLN A 212 -16.29 -17.99 8.49
CA GLN A 212 -16.90 -18.49 9.73
C GLN A 212 -16.02 -18.25 10.97
N ASP A 213 -14.68 -18.30 10.82
CA ASP A 213 -13.74 -18.15 11.92
C ASP A 213 -13.15 -16.73 11.99
N PHE A 214 -13.39 -15.92 10.94
CA PHE A 214 -12.76 -14.63 10.74
C PHE A 214 -12.97 -13.68 11.94
N ASP A 215 -14.21 -13.49 12.37
CA ASP A 215 -14.50 -12.47 13.38
C ASP A 215 -13.86 -12.83 14.72
N ALA A 216 -13.94 -14.09 15.17
CA ALA A 216 -13.34 -14.52 16.43
C ALA A 216 -11.81 -14.37 16.42
N LEU A 217 -11.15 -14.80 15.35
CA LEU A 217 -9.70 -14.68 15.21
C LEU A 217 -9.23 -13.23 15.02
N PHE A 218 -10.01 -12.43 14.31
CA PHE A 218 -9.74 -11.00 14.14
C PHE A 218 -9.86 -10.25 15.48
N ASP A 219 -10.88 -10.54 16.27
CA ASP A 219 -11.06 -9.96 17.63
C ASP A 219 -9.91 -10.34 18.55
N GLU A 220 -9.45 -11.59 18.52
CA GLU A 220 -8.26 -12.03 19.27
C GLU A 220 -7.03 -11.21 18.86
N ALA A 221 -6.79 -11.03 17.56
CA ALA A 221 -5.67 -10.26 17.06
C ALA A 221 -5.72 -8.79 17.49
N ILE A 222 -6.88 -8.15 17.38
CA ILE A 222 -7.07 -6.77 17.86
C ILE A 222 -6.87 -6.66 19.38
N GLY A 223 -7.28 -7.68 20.14
CA GLY A 223 -7.02 -7.79 21.58
C GLY A 223 -5.52 -7.84 21.92
N VAL A 224 -4.71 -8.52 21.11
CA VAL A 224 -3.25 -8.53 21.28
C VAL A 224 -2.64 -7.16 20.91
N GLU A 225 -3.08 -6.55 19.79
CA GLU A 225 -2.56 -5.24 19.38
C GLU A 225 -2.90 -4.14 20.41
N ALA A 226 -4.06 -4.21 21.03
CA ALA A 226 -4.49 -3.27 22.07
C ALA A 226 -3.61 -3.31 23.34
N LYS A 227 -2.89 -4.42 23.59
CA LYS A 227 -1.96 -4.54 24.72
C LYS A 227 -0.55 -4.06 24.37
N SER A 228 -0.33 -3.50 23.18
CA SER A 228 0.96 -3.00 22.72
C SER A 228 1.16 -1.51 23.06
N TRP A 229 2.40 -1.02 22.99
CA TRP A 229 2.75 0.40 23.10
C TRP A 229 1.94 1.33 22.17
N LYS A 230 1.35 0.78 21.13
CA LYS A 230 0.49 1.51 20.18
C LYS A 230 -0.77 2.06 20.84
N LEU A 231 -1.23 1.47 21.94
CA LEU A 231 -2.37 1.98 22.70
C LEU A 231 -2.03 3.38 23.28
N GLU A 232 -0.87 3.51 23.95
CA GLU A 232 -0.41 4.78 24.52
C GLU A 232 -0.09 5.81 23.42
N ALA A 233 0.45 5.37 22.29
CA ALA A 233 0.73 6.21 21.13
C ALA A 233 -0.54 6.61 20.33
N GLY A 234 -1.74 6.10 20.69
CA GLY A 234 -3.00 6.38 19.97
C GLY A 234 -3.05 5.81 18.54
N SER A 235 -2.16 4.89 18.20
CA SER A 235 -2.05 4.30 16.85
C SER A 235 -2.60 2.88 16.74
N ALA A 236 -3.05 2.27 17.85
CA ALA A 236 -3.69 0.96 17.85
C ALA A 236 -5.03 1.02 17.10
N ILE A 237 -5.35 -0.09 16.40
CA ILE A 237 -6.63 -0.22 15.67
C ILE A 237 -7.81 -0.06 16.61
N ALA A 238 -7.74 -0.64 17.80
CA ALA A 238 -8.81 -0.59 18.80
C ALA A 238 -9.17 0.83 19.30
N VAL A 239 -8.27 1.81 19.17
CA VAL A 239 -8.50 3.19 19.64
C VAL A 239 -9.42 3.97 18.69
N ASP A 240 -9.38 3.66 17.40
CA ASP A 240 -10.17 4.32 16.37
C ASP A 240 -11.17 3.33 15.75
N ARG A 241 -12.43 3.41 16.19
CA ARG A 241 -13.52 2.55 15.69
C ARG A 241 -13.68 2.60 14.15
N ARG A 242 -13.38 3.74 13.52
CA ARG A 242 -13.46 3.87 12.05
C ARG A 242 -12.36 3.05 11.39
N ARG A 243 -11.16 3.07 11.99
CA ARG A 243 -10.00 2.29 11.51
C ARG A 243 -10.22 0.80 11.73
N GLU A 244 -10.77 0.40 12.88
CA GLU A 244 -11.15 -0.99 13.13
C GLU A 244 -12.17 -1.48 12.10
N THR A 245 -13.25 -0.71 11.89
CA THR A 245 -14.27 -1.04 10.88
C THR A 245 -13.68 -1.18 9.49
N PHE A 246 -12.73 -0.30 9.12
CA PHE A 246 -12.01 -0.41 7.86
C PHE A 246 -11.25 -1.73 7.76
N PHE A 247 -10.37 -2.04 8.73
CA PHE A 247 -9.55 -3.25 8.67
C PHE A 247 -10.39 -4.53 8.72
N ARG A 248 -11.44 -4.57 9.53
CA ARG A 248 -12.37 -5.70 9.59
C ARG A 248 -13.04 -5.96 8.23
N ARG A 249 -13.54 -4.92 7.58
CA ARG A 249 -14.15 -5.04 6.24
C ARG A 249 -13.12 -5.48 5.20
N PHE A 250 -11.97 -4.83 5.17
CA PHE A 250 -10.92 -5.12 4.19
C PHE A 250 -10.42 -6.56 4.31
N PHE A 251 -10.09 -7.01 5.51
CA PHE A 251 -9.58 -8.37 5.72
C PHE A 251 -10.66 -9.44 5.60
N ARG A 252 -11.92 -9.11 5.88
CA ARG A 252 -13.04 -10.03 5.66
C ARG A 252 -13.22 -10.33 4.16
N GLU A 253 -13.13 -9.31 3.30
CA GLU A 253 -13.11 -9.51 1.85
C GLU A 253 -11.87 -10.31 1.41
N ALA A 254 -10.70 -9.97 1.92
CA ALA A 254 -9.48 -10.73 1.64
C ALA A 254 -9.58 -12.21 2.10
N ALA A 255 -10.28 -12.48 3.20
CA ALA A 255 -10.55 -13.83 3.69
C ALA A 255 -11.52 -14.58 2.75
N ALA A 256 -12.57 -13.92 2.28
CA ALA A 256 -13.49 -14.49 1.30
C ALA A 256 -12.78 -14.92 -0.01
N GLU A 257 -11.70 -14.23 -0.36
CA GLU A 257 -10.87 -14.49 -1.53
C GLU A 257 -9.68 -15.43 -1.23
N GLY A 258 -9.55 -15.95 0.00
CA GLY A 258 -8.44 -16.80 0.44
C GLY A 258 -7.10 -16.10 0.55
N ARG A 259 -7.06 -14.76 0.47
CA ARG A 259 -5.83 -13.95 0.49
C ARG A 259 -5.39 -13.52 1.90
N PHE A 260 -6.29 -13.47 2.87
CA PHE A 260 -5.97 -13.05 4.24
C PHE A 260 -5.07 -14.04 4.93
N ARG A 261 -4.07 -13.52 5.67
CA ARG A 261 -3.21 -14.30 6.58
C ARG A 261 -3.18 -13.63 7.94
N LEU A 262 -3.39 -14.46 8.95
CA LEU A 262 -3.32 -14.07 10.36
C LEU A 262 -2.29 -14.96 11.05
N SER A 263 -1.27 -14.35 11.65
CA SER A 263 -0.25 -15.11 12.36
C SER A 263 -0.24 -14.75 13.82
N PHE A 264 -0.03 -15.78 14.67
CA PHE A 264 0.14 -15.65 16.11
C PHE A 264 1.41 -16.32 16.60
N MET A 265 2.02 -15.74 17.64
CA MET A 265 2.87 -16.43 18.59
C MET A 265 2.08 -16.60 19.88
N ARG A 266 2.06 -17.81 20.41
CA ARG A 266 1.40 -18.13 21.68
C ARG A 266 2.39 -18.62 22.70
N ILE A 267 2.16 -18.26 23.98
CA ILE A 267 2.89 -18.77 25.14
C ILE A 267 1.86 -19.33 26.11
N GLY A 268 1.92 -20.61 26.44
CA GLY A 268 0.93 -21.26 27.31
C GLY A 268 -0.51 -21.21 26.76
N GLY A 269 -0.67 -21.12 25.44
CA GLY A 269 -1.96 -20.98 24.75
C GLY A 269 -2.45 -19.54 24.59
N GLU A 270 -1.92 -18.55 25.34
CA GLU A 270 -2.26 -17.13 25.17
C GLU A 270 -1.54 -16.53 23.96
N ALA A 271 -2.28 -15.83 23.08
CA ALA A 271 -1.69 -15.08 21.97
C ALA A 271 -0.94 -13.86 22.51
N VAL A 272 0.38 -13.80 22.25
CA VAL A 272 1.28 -12.75 22.77
C VAL A 272 1.84 -11.85 21.66
N ALA A 273 1.78 -12.27 20.41
CA ALA A 273 2.08 -11.43 19.25
C ALA A 273 1.18 -11.82 18.08
N MET A 274 0.92 -10.86 17.20
CA MET A 274 0.06 -11.03 16.03
C MET A 274 0.60 -10.28 14.81
N GLN A 275 0.22 -10.78 13.63
CA GLN A 275 0.39 -10.11 12.35
C GLN A 275 -0.86 -10.25 11.51
N LEU A 276 -1.32 -9.13 10.90
CA LEU A 276 -2.35 -9.12 9.87
C LEU A 276 -1.67 -8.88 8.52
N ALA A 277 -1.87 -9.80 7.60
CA ALA A 277 -1.24 -9.77 6.29
C ALA A 277 -2.19 -10.24 5.18
N GLN A 278 -1.79 -10.02 3.95
CA GLN A 278 -2.44 -10.54 2.75
C GLN A 278 -1.40 -11.19 1.86
N VAL A 279 -1.74 -12.31 1.24
CA VAL A 279 -0.95 -12.90 0.16
C VAL A 279 -1.64 -12.62 -1.16
N SER A 280 -0.93 -11.97 -2.05
CA SER A 280 -1.38 -11.74 -3.42
C SER A 280 -0.17 -11.54 -4.32
N ASP A 281 -0.25 -12.01 -5.56
CA ASP A 281 0.79 -11.83 -6.58
C ASP A 281 2.18 -12.33 -6.10
N ASP A 282 2.19 -13.53 -5.48
CA ASP A 282 3.38 -14.18 -4.87
C ASP A 282 4.12 -13.33 -3.84
N ARG A 283 3.41 -12.45 -3.13
CA ARG A 283 3.96 -11.55 -2.11
C ARG A 283 3.19 -11.65 -0.82
N TYR A 284 3.93 -11.57 0.29
CA TYR A 284 3.36 -11.41 1.63
C TYR A 284 3.31 -9.94 1.99
N TRP A 285 2.12 -9.35 2.07
CA TRP A 285 1.90 -7.95 2.39
C TRP A 285 1.55 -7.81 3.87
N LEU A 286 2.50 -7.34 4.66
CA LEU A 286 2.32 -7.12 6.10
C LEU A 286 1.69 -5.75 6.35
N PHE A 287 0.47 -5.73 6.84
CA PHE A 287 -0.26 -4.50 7.16
C PHE A 287 -0.12 -4.08 8.61
N LYS A 288 -0.22 -5.03 9.53
CA LYS A 288 -0.21 -4.74 10.98
C LYS A 288 0.55 -5.79 11.75
N ILE A 289 1.23 -5.30 12.78
CA ILE A 289 1.90 -6.11 13.78
C ILE A 289 1.52 -5.59 15.17
N GLY A 290 1.48 -6.46 16.14
CA GLY A 290 1.29 -6.11 17.55
C GLY A 290 1.85 -7.19 18.46
N HIS A 291 2.18 -6.82 19.69
CA HIS A 291 2.53 -7.78 20.73
C HIS A 291 2.14 -7.23 22.10
N ASP A 292 1.90 -8.11 23.02
CA ASP A 292 1.60 -7.78 24.40
C ASP A 292 2.90 -7.37 25.12
N GLU A 293 2.93 -6.12 25.64
CA GLU A 293 4.10 -5.55 26.32
C GLU A 293 4.55 -6.35 27.55
N ARG A 294 3.65 -7.09 28.19
CA ARG A 294 3.99 -7.97 29.32
C ARG A 294 5.07 -8.99 28.95
N PHE A 295 5.11 -9.39 27.67
CA PHE A 295 6.06 -10.34 27.11
C PHE A 295 7.23 -9.67 26.35
N GLY A 296 7.41 -8.37 26.46
CA GLY A 296 8.44 -7.61 25.73
C GLY A 296 9.86 -8.15 25.87
N LYS A 297 10.21 -8.72 27.06
CA LYS A 297 11.52 -9.35 27.31
C LYS A 297 11.77 -10.60 26.45
N CYS A 298 10.72 -11.21 25.91
CA CYS A 298 10.80 -12.36 25.01
C CYS A 298 10.86 -11.93 23.53
N SER A 299 10.79 -10.63 23.22
CA SER A 299 10.78 -10.10 21.85
C SER A 299 9.79 -10.83 20.92
N PRO A 300 8.50 -11.00 21.32
CA PRO A 300 7.59 -11.91 20.62
C PRO A 300 7.31 -11.48 19.19
N GLY A 301 7.28 -10.16 18.88
CA GLY A 301 7.14 -9.65 17.53
C GLY A 301 8.31 -10.04 16.62
N THR A 302 9.55 -10.10 17.16
CA THR A 302 10.74 -10.55 16.40
C THR A 302 10.66 -12.05 16.11
N LEU A 303 10.30 -12.86 17.11
CA LEU A 303 10.17 -14.32 16.94
C LEU A 303 9.06 -14.66 15.95
N LEU A 304 7.94 -13.96 16.02
CA LEU A 304 6.84 -14.13 15.06
C LEU A 304 7.27 -13.72 13.64
N MET A 305 8.07 -12.67 13.49
CA MET A 305 8.56 -12.26 12.17
C MET A 305 9.52 -13.30 11.57
N LEU A 306 10.40 -13.92 12.37
CA LEU A 306 11.23 -15.04 11.90
C LEU A 306 10.35 -16.22 11.42
N HIS A 307 9.29 -16.54 12.18
CA HIS A 307 8.36 -17.58 11.78
C HIS A 307 7.66 -17.27 10.46
N THR A 308 7.12 -16.07 10.30
CA THR A 308 6.36 -15.70 9.09
C THR A 308 7.26 -15.52 7.86
N LEU A 309 8.53 -15.12 8.03
CA LEU A 309 9.52 -15.13 6.94
C LEU A 309 9.80 -16.57 6.47
N ARG A 310 10.04 -17.50 7.42
CA ARG A 310 10.23 -18.92 7.12
C ARG A 310 9.01 -19.50 6.41
N TRP A 311 7.82 -19.20 6.91
CA TRP A 311 6.57 -19.62 6.31
C TRP A 311 6.43 -19.08 4.87
N ALA A 312 6.65 -17.78 4.65
CA ALA A 312 6.51 -17.14 3.34
C ALA A 312 7.51 -17.71 2.31
N ALA A 313 8.76 -17.98 2.72
CA ALA A 313 9.74 -18.65 1.88
C ALA A 313 9.35 -20.11 1.59
N GLY A 314 8.78 -20.81 2.59
CA GLY A 314 8.25 -22.18 2.45
C GLY A 314 7.12 -22.27 1.42
N GLU A 315 6.24 -21.28 1.37
CA GLU A 315 5.17 -21.14 0.36
C GLU A 315 5.68 -20.69 -1.02
N GLY A 316 7.00 -20.44 -1.17
CA GLY A 316 7.58 -19.99 -2.43
C GLY A 316 7.25 -18.55 -2.82
N LEU A 317 6.87 -17.71 -1.84
CA LEU A 317 6.61 -16.30 -2.12
C LEU A 317 7.91 -15.57 -2.46
N ARG A 318 7.85 -14.62 -3.39
CA ARG A 318 9.03 -13.89 -3.89
C ARG A 318 9.45 -12.69 -3.05
N SER A 319 8.55 -12.18 -2.20
CA SER A 319 8.89 -11.06 -1.31
C SER A 319 7.99 -10.99 -0.08
N TYR A 320 8.55 -10.39 0.96
CA TYR A 320 7.88 -10.01 2.18
C TYR A 320 7.85 -8.48 2.25
N GLU A 321 6.70 -7.90 1.99
CA GLU A 321 6.51 -6.47 1.84
C GLU A 321 6.08 -5.85 3.18
N LEU A 322 6.96 -5.04 3.72
CA LEU A 322 6.73 -4.29 4.96
C LEU A 322 6.11 -2.93 4.60
N LEU A 323 4.82 -2.91 4.37
CA LEU A 323 4.05 -1.67 4.16
C LEU A 323 4.36 -0.66 5.29
N GLY A 324 3.73 0.50 5.30
CA GLY A 324 3.96 1.47 6.36
C GLY A 324 5.27 2.26 6.23
N GLU A 325 5.91 2.60 7.35
CA GLU A 325 7.09 3.45 7.39
C GLU A 325 8.38 2.62 7.46
N ALA A 326 9.44 3.12 6.80
CA ALA A 326 10.79 2.56 6.92
C ALA A 326 11.40 2.96 8.27
N GLU A 327 10.84 2.42 9.35
CA GLU A 327 11.32 2.69 10.70
C GLU A 327 12.73 2.13 10.94
N GLY A 328 13.46 2.76 11.87
CA GLY A 328 14.84 2.39 12.15
C GLY A 328 15.05 0.93 12.57
N TRP A 329 14.05 0.28 13.21
CA TRP A 329 14.12 -1.13 13.57
C TRP A 329 13.99 -2.05 12.34
N ILE A 330 13.26 -1.63 11.29
CA ILE A 330 13.17 -2.37 10.03
C ILE A 330 14.50 -2.25 9.27
N THR A 331 14.93 -1.01 9.02
CA THR A 331 16.08 -0.74 8.14
C THR A 331 17.43 -1.12 8.76
N ARG A 332 17.54 -1.18 10.10
CA ARG A 332 18.78 -1.61 10.79
C ARG A 332 18.89 -3.12 10.90
N PHE A 333 17.76 -3.85 10.96
CA PHE A 333 17.78 -5.24 11.36
C PHE A 333 17.27 -6.22 10.31
N TRP A 334 16.28 -5.81 9.48
CA TRP A 334 15.62 -6.75 8.59
C TRP A 334 16.05 -6.60 7.14
N THR A 335 16.07 -5.38 6.62
CA THR A 335 16.38 -5.16 5.20
C THR A 335 16.84 -3.74 4.91
N GLN A 336 17.70 -3.59 3.89
CA GLN A 336 18.03 -2.31 3.26
C GLN A 336 17.25 -2.11 1.95
N GLU A 337 16.57 -3.15 1.47
CA GLU A 337 15.80 -3.06 0.23
C GLU A 337 14.48 -2.35 0.46
N GLN A 338 14.10 -1.54 -0.52
CA GLN A 338 12.90 -0.72 -0.42
C GLN A 338 12.34 -0.37 -1.80
N ARG A 339 11.02 -0.28 -1.88
CA ARG A 339 10.34 0.30 -3.05
C ARG A 339 10.34 1.81 -2.90
N ALA A 340 10.97 2.49 -3.85
CA ALA A 340 11.01 3.95 -3.86
C ALA A 340 9.62 4.54 -4.10
N CYS A 341 9.25 5.50 -3.25
CA CYS A 341 8.02 6.28 -3.38
C CYS A 341 8.34 7.75 -3.57
N VAL A 342 7.41 8.47 -4.19
CA VAL A 342 7.48 9.92 -4.37
C VAL A 342 6.21 10.59 -3.89
N ARG A 343 6.35 11.83 -3.46
CA ARG A 343 5.26 12.75 -3.18
C ARG A 343 5.06 13.68 -4.37
N VAL A 344 3.82 13.77 -4.82
CA VAL A 344 3.40 14.63 -5.94
C VAL A 344 2.51 15.74 -5.42
N ARG A 345 2.83 16.97 -5.79
CA ARG A 345 2.00 18.16 -5.56
C ARG A 345 1.78 18.84 -6.90
N THR A 346 0.54 19.27 -7.17
CA THR A 346 0.26 20.13 -8.31
C THR A 346 -0.29 21.47 -7.85
N TYR A 347 0.06 22.52 -8.59
CA TYR A 347 -0.39 23.88 -8.34
C TYR A 347 -0.94 24.45 -9.65
N PRO A 348 -2.22 24.20 -9.96
CA PRO A 348 -2.85 24.75 -11.18
C PRO A 348 -2.74 26.27 -11.23
N ALA A 349 -2.66 26.85 -12.44
CA ALA A 349 -2.64 28.29 -12.67
C ALA A 349 -4.02 28.93 -12.34
N ARG A 350 -4.42 28.87 -11.06
CA ARG A 350 -5.68 29.32 -10.47
C ARG A 350 -5.43 29.78 -9.03
N VAL A 351 -6.37 30.55 -8.47
CA VAL A 351 -6.28 31.01 -7.08
C VAL A 351 -6.02 29.88 -6.09
N SER A 352 -6.73 28.75 -6.23
CA SER A 352 -6.51 27.58 -5.35
C SER A 352 -5.10 26.98 -5.48
N GLY A 353 -4.49 27.05 -6.66
CA GLY A 353 -3.11 26.61 -6.88
C GLY A 353 -2.09 27.56 -6.24
N ALA A 354 -2.31 28.86 -6.37
CA ALA A 354 -1.46 29.87 -5.71
C ALA A 354 -1.52 29.75 -4.17
N LEU A 355 -2.73 29.62 -3.61
CA LEU A 355 -2.93 29.39 -2.19
C LEU A 355 -2.25 28.09 -1.70
N ALA A 356 -2.34 27.01 -2.49
CA ALA A 356 -1.68 25.75 -2.16
C ALA A 356 -0.16 25.88 -2.18
N LEU A 357 0.40 26.59 -3.16
CA LEU A 357 1.84 26.83 -3.25
C LEU A 357 2.34 27.68 -2.09
N ALA A 358 1.63 28.73 -1.73
CA ALA A 358 1.95 29.60 -0.60
C ALA A 358 1.91 28.82 0.72
N ALA A 359 0.86 28.02 0.93
CA ALA A 359 0.73 27.19 2.14
C ALA A 359 1.86 26.15 2.26
N ASP A 360 2.24 25.47 1.16
CA ASP A 360 3.34 24.52 1.17
C ASP A 360 4.70 25.21 1.39
N GLY A 361 4.88 26.40 0.82
CA GLY A 361 6.07 27.24 1.03
C GLY A 361 6.21 27.68 2.49
N ALA A 362 5.13 28.20 3.09
CA ALA A 362 5.10 28.60 4.50
C ALA A 362 5.41 27.41 5.44
N HIS A 363 4.78 26.25 5.18
CA HIS A 363 5.04 25.03 5.94
C HIS A 363 6.50 24.57 5.83
N TRP A 364 7.10 24.64 4.65
CA TRP A 364 8.51 24.29 4.45
C TRP A 364 9.48 25.24 5.19
N VAL A 365 9.21 26.56 5.17
CA VAL A 365 10.00 27.53 5.94
C VAL A 365 9.88 27.25 7.43
N TRP A 366 8.66 27.05 7.93
CA TRP A 366 8.41 26.74 9.34
C TRP A 366 9.17 25.47 9.79
N GLN A 367 9.11 24.39 9.02
CA GLN A 367 9.85 23.16 9.32
C GLN A 367 11.37 23.38 9.38
N ARG A 368 11.92 24.25 8.53
CA ARG A 368 13.36 24.57 8.58
C ARG A 368 13.75 25.39 9.81
N LEU A 369 12.89 26.30 10.22
CA LEU A 369 13.13 27.10 11.43
C LEU A 369 13.10 26.23 12.68
N VAL A 370 12.09 25.35 12.82
CA VAL A 370 12.00 24.42 13.96
C VAL A 370 13.19 23.47 14.03
N ARG A 371 13.65 22.92 12.89
CA ARG A 371 14.84 22.02 12.86
C ARG A 371 16.16 22.72 13.13
N ARG A 372 16.25 24.04 13.04
CA ARG A 372 17.46 24.81 13.37
C ARG A 372 17.49 25.27 14.82
N GLY A 373 16.35 25.20 15.51
CA GLY A 373 16.22 25.60 16.92
C GLY A 373 16.16 24.39 17.88
N ALA A 374 16.19 23.17 17.37
CA ALA A 374 16.34 21.92 18.10
C ALA A 374 17.75 21.33 17.83
#